data_e3998e77d1a06758d2ffd01f06da94f9
#
_entry.id   e3998e77d1a06758d2ffd01f06da94f9
#
_cell.length_a   1.000
_cell.length_b   1.000
_cell.length_c   1.000
_cell.angle_alpha   90.00
_cell.angle_beta   90.00
_cell.angle_gamma   90.00
#
_symmetry.space_group_name_H-M   'P 1'
#
loop_
_entity.id
_entity.type
_entity.pdbx_description
1 polymer ?
#
loop_
_entity_poly.entity_id
_entity_poly.type
_entity_poly.pdbx_seq_one_letter_code
_entity_poly.pdbx_strand_id
1 'polypeptide(L)'
;KDNVKLAIAPIGWTNDDMPELGSENTFQQIVSEMALAGFTGSEVGSKYPRDPAVLKPMLDIRGIQICNAWFSTFFANGQREKTIDEFVNHMNFLHAMGAKVIGCSEQSGSIQGLDKPILGDAKPCFSEEEWQRVAEGYNTLGRLAAEKGMQVCLHHHMGTGIQTTAEIDKFMSLVDERVFLLFDTGHAWYSEGGEAPMLAILKKYLPRINHVHLKDVRPPVIDQVRRDGLSFLDGVKKGTFTVPGDGVIDFRPVFKLLDDFGYKGWMVVEAEQDPALANPFEYAVKARKYIRETAGI
;
A
#
# COMPACT_ATOMS: atom_id res chain seq x y z
N LYS A 1 -18.01 -8.69 -8.96
CA LYS A 1 -16.91 -9.69 -8.86
C LYS A 1 -16.02 -9.71 -10.10
N ASP A 2 -16.58 -9.58 -11.29
CA ASP A 2 -15.84 -9.71 -12.55
C ASP A 2 -14.91 -8.51 -12.86
N ASN A 3 -15.02 -7.42 -12.10
CA ASN A 3 -14.21 -6.22 -12.30
C ASN A 3 -13.06 -6.06 -11.29
N VAL A 4 -12.90 -7.04 -10.39
CA VAL A 4 -11.88 -7.03 -9.36
C VAL A 4 -10.78 -8.01 -9.73
N LYS A 5 -9.53 -7.53 -9.65
CA LYS A 5 -8.34 -8.33 -9.92
C LYS A 5 -7.52 -8.45 -8.65
N LEU A 6 -6.81 -9.55 -8.50
CA LEU A 6 -5.99 -9.84 -7.32
C LEU A 6 -4.51 -9.76 -7.65
N ALA A 7 -3.81 -8.94 -6.89
CA ALA A 7 -2.37 -8.80 -6.95
C ALA A 7 -1.74 -9.07 -5.59
N ILE A 8 -0.43 -9.18 -5.58
CA ILE A 8 0.36 -9.26 -4.36
C ILE A 8 1.59 -8.36 -4.50
N ALA A 9 1.97 -7.71 -3.41
CA ALA A 9 3.16 -6.88 -3.37
C ALA A 9 4.40 -7.73 -3.08
N PRO A 10 5.56 -7.40 -3.67
CA PRO A 10 6.79 -8.17 -3.46
C PRO A 10 7.39 -8.02 -2.06
N ILE A 11 6.86 -7.14 -1.23
CA ILE A 11 7.41 -6.81 0.09
C ILE A 11 7.43 -8.00 1.06
N GLY A 12 6.68 -9.06 0.78
CA GLY A 12 6.76 -10.30 1.54
C GLY A 12 8.01 -11.13 1.24
N TRP A 13 8.63 -10.92 0.09
CA TRP A 13 9.86 -11.58 -0.35
C TRP A 13 11.12 -10.77 -0.06
N THR A 14 11.04 -9.45 -0.23
CA THR A 14 12.11 -8.49 -0.01
C THR A 14 11.53 -7.23 0.61
N ASN A 15 12.37 -6.45 1.30
CA ASN A 15 11.91 -5.21 1.91
C ASN A 15 12.90 -4.09 1.54
N ASP A 16 12.40 -3.04 0.90
CA ASP A 16 13.22 -1.92 0.43
C ASP A 16 13.79 -1.09 1.60
N ASP A 17 13.10 -1.07 2.76
CA ASP A 17 13.56 -0.39 3.95
C ASP A 17 14.54 -1.24 4.77
N MET A 18 14.53 -2.55 4.57
CA MET A 18 15.39 -3.53 5.24
C MET A 18 15.97 -4.50 4.20
N PRO A 19 16.93 -4.04 3.36
CA PRO A 19 17.42 -4.84 2.23
C PRO A 19 18.06 -6.19 2.60
N GLU A 20 18.45 -6.33 3.86
CA GLU A 20 19.02 -7.60 4.38
C GLU A 20 17.96 -8.70 4.48
N LEU A 21 16.67 -8.35 4.59
CA LEU A 21 15.60 -9.33 4.66
C LEU A 21 15.27 -9.84 3.26
N GLY A 22 15.39 -11.15 3.07
CA GLY A 22 15.06 -11.80 1.80
C GLY A 22 16.02 -11.47 0.66
N SER A 23 17.25 -11.06 0.98
CA SER A 23 18.24 -10.68 -0.04
C SER A 23 18.55 -11.79 -1.03
N GLU A 24 18.34 -13.05 -0.66
CA GLU A 24 18.50 -14.23 -1.49
C GLU A 24 17.38 -14.42 -2.52
N ASN A 25 16.23 -13.78 -2.32
CA ASN A 25 15.09 -13.90 -3.25
C ASN A 25 15.36 -13.10 -4.52
N THR A 26 15.34 -13.77 -5.67
CA THR A 26 15.54 -13.12 -6.96
C THR A 26 14.22 -12.57 -7.50
N PHE A 27 14.32 -11.63 -8.45
CA PHE A 27 13.14 -11.12 -9.14
C PHE A 27 12.37 -12.27 -9.81
N GLN A 28 13.06 -13.17 -10.51
CA GLN A 28 12.41 -14.28 -11.20
C GLN A 28 11.67 -15.21 -10.24
N GLN A 29 12.26 -15.52 -9.09
CA GLN A 29 11.62 -16.29 -8.05
C GLN A 29 10.35 -15.60 -7.54
N ILE A 30 10.45 -14.31 -7.24
CA ILE A 30 9.33 -13.53 -6.70
C ILE A 30 8.13 -13.61 -7.63
N VAL A 31 8.29 -13.24 -8.90
CA VAL A 31 7.16 -13.17 -9.84
C VAL A 31 6.65 -14.55 -10.25
N SER A 32 7.51 -15.56 -10.27
CA SER A 32 7.08 -16.94 -10.52
C SER A 32 6.25 -17.47 -9.35
N GLU A 33 6.65 -17.20 -8.11
CA GLU A 33 5.88 -17.62 -6.93
C GLU A 33 4.54 -16.89 -6.81
N MET A 34 4.48 -15.60 -7.17
CA MET A 34 3.23 -14.86 -7.27
C MET A 34 2.24 -15.54 -8.22
N ALA A 35 2.71 -15.90 -9.41
CA ALA A 35 1.89 -16.56 -10.42
C ALA A 35 1.44 -17.95 -9.96
N LEU A 36 2.34 -18.74 -9.39
CA LEU A 36 2.04 -20.07 -8.85
C LEU A 36 1.01 -20.02 -7.71
N ALA A 37 1.06 -18.98 -6.90
CA ALA A 37 0.08 -18.78 -5.83
C ALA A 37 -1.31 -18.39 -6.35
N GLY A 38 -1.43 -17.98 -7.61
CA GLY A 38 -2.71 -17.66 -8.24
C GLY A 38 -3.03 -16.17 -8.36
N PHE A 39 -2.03 -15.30 -8.19
CA PHE A 39 -2.20 -13.86 -8.40
C PHE A 39 -1.92 -13.50 -9.86
N THR A 40 -2.57 -12.43 -10.33
CA THR A 40 -2.44 -11.96 -11.72
C THR A 40 -1.81 -10.57 -11.80
N GLY A 41 -1.41 -10.01 -10.68
CA GLY A 41 -0.78 -8.69 -10.63
C GLY A 41 0.26 -8.57 -9.55
N SER A 42 1.12 -7.56 -9.73
CA SER A 42 2.20 -7.24 -8.81
C SER A 42 2.35 -5.73 -8.70
N GLU A 43 2.71 -5.26 -7.51
CA GLU A 43 3.35 -3.94 -7.37
C GLU A 43 4.86 -4.10 -7.62
N VAL A 44 5.55 -3.00 -7.91
CA VAL A 44 6.96 -3.06 -8.28
C VAL A 44 7.83 -3.07 -7.02
N GLY A 45 8.81 -3.96 -6.98
CA GLY A 45 9.82 -4.01 -5.92
C GLY A 45 11.19 -3.55 -6.41
N SER A 46 12.14 -3.40 -5.48
CA SER A 46 13.49 -2.90 -5.78
C SER A 46 14.29 -3.80 -6.72
N LYS A 47 13.98 -5.11 -6.73
CA LYS A 47 14.68 -6.08 -7.59
C LYS A 47 14.13 -6.16 -9.01
N TYR A 48 13.03 -5.46 -9.29
CA TYR A 48 12.42 -5.49 -10.62
C TYR A 48 13.24 -4.66 -11.61
N PRO A 49 13.45 -5.16 -12.85
CA PRO A 49 13.99 -4.32 -13.91
C PRO A 49 13.13 -3.08 -14.11
N ARG A 50 13.75 -1.94 -14.37
CA ARG A 50 13.04 -0.67 -14.57
C ARG A 50 12.86 -0.29 -16.03
N ASP A 51 13.42 -1.06 -16.96
CA ASP A 51 13.17 -0.90 -18.37
C ASP A 51 11.91 -1.69 -18.75
N PRO A 52 10.83 -1.03 -19.20
CA PRO A 52 9.62 -1.73 -19.62
C PRO A 52 9.84 -2.78 -20.70
N ALA A 53 10.80 -2.55 -21.62
CA ALA A 53 11.13 -3.51 -22.67
C ALA A 53 11.73 -4.81 -22.11
N VAL A 54 12.33 -4.77 -20.92
CA VAL A 54 12.85 -5.95 -20.22
C VAL A 54 11.78 -6.52 -19.27
N LEU A 55 11.16 -5.68 -18.47
CA LEU A 55 10.24 -6.11 -17.41
C LEU A 55 8.95 -6.72 -17.97
N LYS A 56 8.33 -6.07 -18.96
CA LYS A 56 7.01 -6.48 -19.44
C LYS A 56 7.00 -7.91 -20.00
N PRO A 57 7.93 -8.33 -20.88
CA PRO A 57 7.94 -9.71 -21.36
C PRO A 57 8.13 -10.76 -20.26
N MET A 58 8.95 -10.46 -19.25
CA MET A 58 9.18 -11.35 -18.12
C MET A 58 7.92 -11.57 -17.28
N LEU A 59 7.09 -10.53 -17.16
CA LEU A 59 5.81 -10.61 -16.45
C LEU A 59 4.74 -11.26 -17.32
N ASP A 60 4.69 -10.93 -18.60
CA ASP A 60 3.66 -11.43 -19.53
C ASP A 60 3.67 -12.96 -19.63
N ILE A 61 4.87 -13.57 -19.69
CA ILE A 61 4.97 -15.06 -19.75
C ILE A 61 4.46 -15.74 -18.46
N ARG A 62 4.34 -14.97 -17.37
CA ARG A 62 3.84 -15.45 -16.08
C ARG A 62 2.38 -15.04 -15.84
N GLY A 63 1.78 -14.30 -16.76
CA GLY A 63 0.43 -13.78 -16.59
C GLY A 63 0.31 -12.73 -15.48
N ILE A 64 1.37 -11.99 -15.22
CA ILE A 64 1.42 -10.94 -14.18
C ILE A 64 1.40 -9.57 -14.84
N GLN A 65 0.54 -8.68 -14.33
CA GLN A 65 0.46 -7.28 -14.72
C GLN A 65 0.95 -6.37 -13.58
N ILE A 66 1.71 -5.33 -13.90
CA ILE A 66 2.00 -4.29 -12.91
C ILE A 66 0.73 -3.48 -12.66
N CYS A 67 0.36 -3.33 -11.40
CA CYS A 67 -0.83 -2.57 -11.01
C CYS A 67 -0.49 -1.24 -10.32
N ASN A 68 0.69 -1.11 -9.73
CA ASN A 68 1.13 0.08 -9.01
C ASN A 68 2.61 -0.06 -8.64
N ALA A 69 3.21 1.05 -8.22
CA ALA A 69 4.52 1.09 -7.56
C ALA A 69 4.54 2.24 -6.57
N TRP A 70 5.12 2.02 -5.39
CA TRP A 70 5.24 3.04 -4.36
C TRP A 70 5.95 4.30 -4.88
N PHE A 71 5.40 5.47 -4.53
CA PHE A 71 6.04 6.75 -4.79
C PHE A 71 5.97 7.63 -3.53
N SER A 72 7.12 8.15 -3.11
CA SER A 72 7.20 9.05 -1.96
C SER A 72 7.09 10.49 -2.42
N THR A 73 6.20 11.26 -1.78
CA THR A 73 6.06 12.69 -1.99
C THR A 73 6.61 13.48 -0.80
N PHE A 74 7.06 14.70 -1.02
CA PHE A 74 7.65 15.56 0.01
C PHE A 74 7.12 16.99 -0.12
N PHE A 75 5.80 17.12 -0.21
CA PHE A 75 5.16 18.43 -0.39
C PHE A 75 5.15 19.25 0.90
N ALA A 76 4.88 18.62 2.05
CA ALA A 76 4.80 19.35 3.32
C ALA A 76 6.12 20.04 3.67
N ASN A 77 7.26 19.43 3.33
CA ASN A 77 8.57 20.01 3.59
C ASN A 77 9.06 20.95 2.47
N GLY A 78 8.23 21.24 1.47
CA GLY A 78 8.53 22.24 0.45
C GLY A 78 9.26 21.73 -0.78
N GLN A 79 9.46 20.42 -0.95
CA GLN A 79 10.14 19.86 -2.13
C GLN A 79 9.19 19.63 -3.30
N ARG A 80 8.40 20.63 -3.65
CA ARG A 80 7.36 20.53 -4.66
C ARG A 80 7.91 20.18 -6.06
N GLU A 81 8.87 20.96 -6.54
CA GLU A 81 9.37 20.81 -7.91
C GLU A 81 10.06 19.45 -8.11
N LYS A 82 10.92 19.08 -7.18
CA LYS A 82 11.60 17.79 -7.21
C LYS A 82 10.62 16.63 -7.18
N THR A 83 9.60 16.70 -6.32
CA THR A 83 8.57 15.68 -6.20
C THR A 83 7.80 15.54 -7.52
N ILE A 84 7.39 16.66 -8.13
CA ILE A 84 6.66 16.63 -9.40
C ILE A 84 7.51 16.06 -10.53
N ASP A 85 8.78 16.46 -10.65
CA ASP A 85 9.68 15.96 -11.68
C ASP A 85 9.88 14.44 -11.56
N GLU A 86 10.11 13.94 -10.35
CA GLU A 86 10.26 12.52 -10.08
C GLU A 86 8.94 11.77 -10.33
N PHE A 87 7.81 12.37 -9.97
CA PHE A 87 6.49 11.80 -10.22
C PHE A 87 6.23 11.59 -11.71
N VAL A 88 6.57 12.54 -12.55
CA VAL A 88 6.35 12.43 -14.01
C VAL A 88 7.12 11.23 -14.56
N ASN A 89 8.37 11.03 -14.15
CA ASN A 89 9.15 9.88 -14.59
C ASN A 89 8.53 8.56 -14.09
N HIS A 90 8.09 8.52 -12.84
CA HIS A 90 7.44 7.37 -12.24
C HIS A 90 6.11 7.04 -12.93
N MET A 91 5.30 8.05 -13.18
CA MET A 91 4.03 7.94 -13.91
C MET A 91 4.24 7.38 -15.31
N ASN A 92 5.25 7.88 -16.04
CA ASN A 92 5.54 7.41 -17.39
C ASN A 92 5.97 5.94 -17.41
N PHE A 93 6.74 5.52 -16.41
CA PHE A 93 7.09 4.10 -16.23
C PHE A 93 5.85 3.24 -16.00
N LEU A 94 4.99 3.63 -15.06
CA LEU A 94 3.74 2.90 -14.76
C LEU A 94 2.81 2.87 -15.97
N HIS A 95 2.71 3.98 -16.71
CA HIS A 95 1.91 4.05 -17.93
C HIS A 95 2.42 3.04 -18.97
N ALA A 96 3.74 2.97 -19.17
CA ALA A 96 4.36 2.01 -20.08
C ALA A 96 4.10 0.55 -19.65
N MET A 97 3.96 0.31 -18.37
CA MET A 97 3.64 -1.02 -17.83
C MET A 97 2.14 -1.34 -17.83
N GLY A 98 1.29 -0.42 -18.26
CA GLY A 98 -0.15 -0.61 -18.34
C GLY A 98 -0.92 -0.39 -17.03
N ALA A 99 -0.29 0.14 -16.01
CA ALA A 99 -0.96 0.49 -14.76
C ALA A 99 -1.90 1.69 -14.94
N LYS A 100 -2.97 1.73 -14.15
CA LYS A 100 -3.98 2.79 -14.21
C LYS A 100 -3.97 3.69 -12.98
N VAL A 101 -3.34 3.25 -11.89
CA VAL A 101 -3.26 4.02 -10.65
C VAL A 101 -1.80 4.24 -10.25
N ILE A 102 -1.58 5.31 -9.49
CA ILE A 102 -0.28 5.68 -8.96
C ILE A 102 -0.48 5.95 -7.47
N GLY A 103 -0.06 4.99 -6.64
CA GLY A 103 -0.15 5.11 -5.18
C GLY A 103 1.02 5.90 -4.61
N CYS A 104 0.72 6.98 -3.90
CA CYS A 104 1.71 7.87 -3.33
C CYS A 104 1.56 7.96 -1.82
N SER A 105 2.67 8.15 -1.11
CA SER A 105 2.68 8.41 0.33
C SER A 105 3.43 9.71 0.61
N GLU A 106 2.82 10.60 1.41
CA GLU A 106 3.46 11.85 1.82
C GLU A 106 4.45 11.55 2.94
N GLN A 107 5.73 11.60 2.63
CA GLN A 107 6.82 11.15 3.50
C GLN A 107 7.53 12.27 4.25
N SER A 108 7.06 13.51 4.13
CA SER A 108 7.66 14.65 4.87
C SER A 108 7.62 14.39 6.37
N GLY A 109 8.79 14.36 6.99
CA GLY A 109 8.93 14.13 8.42
C GLY A 109 8.54 12.74 8.92
N SER A 110 8.32 11.78 8.03
CA SER A 110 7.93 10.41 8.39
C SER A 110 8.94 9.74 9.32
N ILE A 111 8.42 9.01 10.29
CA ILE A 111 9.23 8.18 11.19
C ILE A 111 9.21 6.69 10.78
N GLN A 112 8.58 6.37 9.66
CA GLN A 112 8.44 4.99 9.17
C GLN A 112 9.77 4.24 9.09
N GLY A 113 10.84 4.90 8.65
CA GLY A 113 12.18 4.32 8.54
C GLY A 113 13.12 4.68 9.68
N LEU A 114 12.64 5.35 10.73
CA LEU A 114 13.47 5.83 11.84
C LEU A 114 13.36 4.93 13.07
N ASP A 115 14.41 4.93 13.87
CA ASP A 115 14.41 4.24 15.16
C ASP A 115 13.72 5.09 16.22
N LYS A 116 12.41 5.25 16.07
CA LYS A 116 11.53 5.97 17.00
C LYS A 116 10.29 5.15 17.26
N PRO A 117 9.72 5.20 18.50
CA PRO A 117 8.48 4.49 18.80
C PRO A 117 7.39 4.87 17.80
N ILE A 118 6.83 3.87 17.14
CA ILE A 118 5.79 4.11 16.13
C ILE A 118 4.45 4.48 16.76
N LEU A 119 4.17 3.97 17.95
CA LEU A 119 2.97 4.29 18.72
C LEU A 119 3.34 5.35 19.77
N GLY A 120 2.77 6.54 19.63
CA GLY A 120 3.07 7.69 20.49
C GLY A 120 3.06 8.98 19.70
N ASP A 121 3.83 9.96 20.13
CA ASP A 121 3.77 11.33 19.63
C ASP A 121 4.87 11.69 18.62
N ALA A 122 5.66 10.72 18.18
CA ALA A 122 6.85 10.99 17.35
C ALA A 122 6.51 11.27 15.88
N LYS A 123 5.35 10.81 15.38
CA LYS A 123 4.97 11.03 13.98
C LYS A 123 4.74 12.52 13.68
N PRO A 124 4.90 12.95 12.42
CA PRO A 124 4.64 14.35 12.07
C PRO A 124 3.14 14.69 12.18
N CYS A 125 2.89 15.93 12.60
CA CYS A 125 1.56 16.55 12.57
C CYS A 125 1.67 17.84 11.76
N PHE A 126 1.02 17.90 10.61
CA PHE A 126 1.16 19.03 9.70
C PHE A 126 0.49 20.30 10.22
N SER A 127 1.19 21.43 10.06
CA SER A 127 0.60 22.75 10.23
C SER A 127 -0.38 23.04 9.09
N GLU A 128 -1.20 24.11 9.24
CA GLU A 128 -2.11 24.50 8.15
C GLU A 128 -1.35 24.84 6.87
N GLU A 129 -0.18 25.47 6.97
CA GLU A 129 0.65 25.74 5.79
C GLU A 129 1.16 24.46 5.13
N GLU A 130 1.59 23.50 5.93
CA GLU A 130 2.00 22.18 5.42
C GLU A 130 0.85 21.45 4.76
N TRP A 131 -0.34 21.48 5.36
CA TRP A 131 -1.54 20.89 4.76
C TRP A 131 -1.88 21.52 3.41
N GLN A 132 -1.75 22.86 3.28
CA GLN A 132 -1.98 23.53 2.00
C GLN A 132 -0.98 23.09 0.94
N ARG A 133 0.30 22.97 1.30
CA ARG A 133 1.31 22.48 0.36
C ARG A 133 1.04 21.05 -0.10
N VAL A 134 0.60 20.20 0.82
CA VAL A 134 0.25 18.80 0.50
C VAL A 134 -0.95 18.77 -0.46
N ALA A 135 -2.02 19.49 -0.14
CA ALA A 135 -3.24 19.52 -0.97
C ALA A 135 -2.96 20.05 -2.39
N GLU A 136 -2.25 21.16 -2.50
CA GLU A 136 -1.87 21.74 -3.79
C GLU A 136 -0.99 20.78 -4.60
N GLY A 137 -0.04 20.13 -3.94
CA GLY A 137 0.84 19.14 -4.56
C GLY A 137 0.06 17.97 -5.12
N TYR A 138 -0.81 17.37 -4.33
CA TYR A 138 -1.61 16.23 -4.78
C TYR A 138 -2.63 16.61 -5.86
N ASN A 139 -3.22 17.80 -5.80
CA ASN A 139 -4.10 18.28 -6.87
C ASN A 139 -3.32 18.38 -8.19
N THR A 140 -2.08 18.83 -8.14
CA THR A 140 -1.20 18.87 -9.33
C THR A 140 -0.93 17.44 -9.84
N LEU A 141 -0.60 16.50 -8.96
CA LEU A 141 -0.38 15.12 -9.36
C LEU A 141 -1.64 14.49 -9.95
N GLY A 142 -2.81 14.78 -9.38
CA GLY A 142 -4.09 14.30 -9.90
C GLY A 142 -4.38 14.79 -11.31
N ARG A 143 -4.08 16.06 -11.58
CA ARG A 143 -4.23 16.64 -12.92
C ARG A 143 -3.26 15.99 -13.93
N LEU A 144 -1.99 15.86 -13.56
CA LEU A 144 -0.98 15.22 -14.42
C LEU A 144 -1.34 13.77 -14.73
N ALA A 145 -1.80 13.01 -13.73
CA ALA A 145 -2.25 11.64 -13.93
C ALA A 145 -3.45 11.57 -14.88
N ALA A 146 -4.45 12.45 -14.70
CA ALA A 146 -5.64 12.49 -15.54
C ALA A 146 -5.29 12.76 -17.02
N GLU A 147 -4.29 13.61 -17.28
CA GLU A 147 -3.81 13.87 -18.64
C GLU A 147 -3.27 12.61 -19.33
N LYS A 148 -2.80 11.63 -18.57
CA LYS A 148 -2.32 10.33 -19.06
C LYS A 148 -3.38 9.23 -19.01
N GLY A 149 -4.62 9.56 -18.64
CA GLY A 149 -5.67 8.54 -18.42
C GLY A 149 -5.44 7.67 -17.19
N MET A 150 -4.70 8.19 -16.22
CA MET A 150 -4.38 7.51 -14.95
C MET A 150 -5.00 8.26 -13.77
N GLN A 151 -4.93 7.65 -12.60
CA GLN A 151 -5.42 8.24 -11.35
C GLN A 151 -4.38 8.13 -10.26
N VAL A 152 -4.21 9.20 -9.49
CA VAL A 152 -3.34 9.20 -8.32
C VAL A 152 -4.17 8.85 -7.08
N CYS A 153 -3.59 8.11 -6.15
CA CYS A 153 -4.19 7.86 -4.85
C CYS A 153 -3.18 8.05 -3.72
N LEU A 154 -3.68 8.52 -2.58
CA LEU A 154 -2.88 8.62 -1.37
C LEU A 154 -2.95 7.31 -0.59
N HIS A 155 -1.77 6.79 -0.21
CA HIS A 155 -1.62 5.67 0.72
C HIS A 155 -1.43 6.22 2.13
N HIS A 156 -2.48 6.18 2.96
CA HIS A 156 -2.35 6.47 4.39
C HIS A 156 -1.43 5.41 5.02
N HIS A 157 -0.59 5.83 5.98
CA HIS A 157 0.47 4.96 6.47
C HIS A 157 0.88 5.32 7.89
N MET A 158 1.18 4.30 8.67
CA MET A 158 1.74 4.49 10.00
C MET A 158 3.03 5.31 9.94
N GLY A 159 3.18 6.27 10.86
CA GLY A 159 4.38 7.08 10.99
C GLY A 159 4.44 8.29 10.07
N THR A 160 3.41 8.55 9.26
CA THR A 160 3.36 9.70 8.37
C THR A 160 2.39 10.77 8.89
N GLY A 161 2.36 11.93 8.24
CA GLY A 161 1.40 12.98 8.56
C GLY A 161 -0.04 12.64 8.18
N ILE A 162 -0.25 11.58 7.39
CA ILE A 162 -1.59 11.12 7.00
C ILE A 162 -1.74 9.66 7.42
N GLN A 163 -2.00 9.46 8.69
CA GLN A 163 -2.13 8.15 9.32
C GLN A 163 -3.51 7.91 9.90
N THR A 164 -4.04 8.85 10.69
CA THR A 164 -5.28 8.68 11.45
C THR A 164 -6.52 8.97 10.61
N THR A 165 -7.68 8.54 11.08
CA THR A 165 -8.97 8.89 10.46
C THR A 165 -9.11 10.40 10.29
N ALA A 166 -8.77 11.18 11.33
CA ALA A 166 -8.86 12.64 11.27
C ALA A 166 -7.94 13.22 10.19
N GLU A 167 -6.75 12.67 10.04
CA GLU A 167 -5.79 13.12 9.03
C GLU A 167 -6.22 12.73 7.62
N ILE A 168 -6.78 11.52 7.44
CA ILE A 168 -7.39 11.10 6.18
C ILE A 168 -8.55 12.03 5.83
N ASP A 169 -9.44 12.32 6.78
CA ASP A 169 -10.56 13.23 6.58
C ASP A 169 -10.09 14.63 6.18
N LYS A 170 -9.07 15.15 6.85
CA LYS A 170 -8.50 16.46 6.53
C LYS A 170 -7.96 16.46 5.09
N PHE A 171 -7.15 15.48 4.74
CA PHE A 171 -6.58 15.37 3.40
C PHE A 171 -7.68 15.32 2.33
N MET A 172 -8.64 14.41 2.49
CA MET A 172 -9.71 14.23 1.51
C MET A 172 -10.62 15.44 1.39
N SER A 173 -10.75 16.25 2.46
CA SER A 173 -11.52 17.49 2.42
C SER A 173 -10.82 18.62 1.65
N LEU A 174 -9.48 18.58 1.55
CA LEU A 174 -8.68 19.63 0.93
C LEU A 174 -8.37 19.37 -0.55
N VAL A 175 -8.32 18.10 -0.97
CA VAL A 175 -8.00 17.74 -2.35
C VAL A 175 -9.26 17.70 -3.22
N ASP A 176 -9.07 17.86 -4.54
CA ASP A 176 -10.18 17.78 -5.49
C ASP A 176 -10.51 16.32 -5.89
N GLU A 177 -11.51 16.16 -6.75
CA GLU A 177 -12.05 14.85 -7.12
C GLU A 177 -11.11 13.98 -7.95
N ARG A 178 -9.99 14.53 -8.43
CA ARG A 178 -8.97 13.78 -9.17
C ARG A 178 -7.95 13.10 -8.28
N VAL A 179 -8.03 13.33 -6.96
CA VAL A 179 -7.17 12.66 -5.98
C VAL A 179 -7.99 11.60 -5.25
N PHE A 180 -7.55 10.37 -5.31
CA PHE A 180 -8.23 9.22 -4.74
C PHE A 180 -7.53 8.74 -3.47
N LEU A 181 -8.12 7.73 -2.83
CA LEU A 181 -7.55 7.10 -1.64
C LEU A 181 -7.19 5.64 -1.96
N LEU A 182 -5.97 5.26 -1.63
CA LEU A 182 -5.59 3.86 -1.49
C LEU A 182 -5.97 3.44 -0.07
N PHE A 183 -6.86 2.47 0.05
CA PHE A 183 -7.29 1.99 1.36
C PHE A 183 -6.48 0.77 1.75
N ASP A 184 -5.82 0.85 2.90
CA ASP A 184 -5.02 -0.25 3.48
C ASP A 184 -5.65 -0.70 4.80
N THR A 185 -6.16 -1.94 4.83
CA THR A 185 -6.85 -2.47 6.01
C THR A 185 -5.97 -2.56 7.23
N GLY A 186 -4.71 -2.95 7.05
CA GLY A 186 -3.78 -3.13 8.15
C GLY A 186 -3.34 -1.83 8.79
N HIS A 187 -2.99 -0.84 7.96
CA HIS A 187 -2.62 0.48 8.48
C HIS A 187 -3.80 1.15 9.19
N ALA A 188 -5.02 1.04 8.63
CA ALA A 188 -6.22 1.60 9.27
C ALA A 188 -6.50 0.92 10.62
N TRP A 189 -6.46 -0.40 10.68
CA TRP A 189 -6.66 -1.14 11.91
C TRP A 189 -5.59 -0.79 12.95
N TYR A 190 -4.33 -0.73 12.53
CA TYR A 190 -3.19 -0.42 13.41
C TYR A 190 -3.31 0.99 14.00
N SER A 191 -3.60 1.97 13.14
CA SER A 191 -3.74 3.36 13.57
C SER A 191 -4.92 3.55 14.55
N GLU A 192 -6.08 2.99 14.22
CA GLU A 192 -7.32 3.24 14.94
C GLU A 192 -7.62 2.20 16.04
N GLY A 193 -6.86 1.11 16.06
CA GLY A 193 -6.95 0.11 17.11
C GLY A 193 -8.14 -0.82 17.01
N GLY A 194 -8.68 -1.06 15.81
CA GLY A 194 -9.79 -2.01 15.68
C GLY A 194 -10.48 -2.03 14.32
N GLU A 195 -11.40 -2.99 14.18
CA GLU A 195 -12.16 -3.23 12.95
C GLU A 195 -13.22 -2.16 12.68
N ALA A 196 -13.97 -1.74 13.70
CA ALA A 196 -15.06 -0.79 13.50
C ALA A 196 -14.59 0.53 12.88
N PRO A 197 -13.55 1.21 13.39
CA PRO A 197 -13.04 2.41 12.74
C PRO A 197 -12.39 2.15 11.38
N MET A 198 -11.74 1.00 11.19
CA MET A 198 -11.22 0.60 9.87
C MET A 198 -12.36 0.51 8.84
N LEU A 199 -13.44 -0.17 9.17
CA LEU A 199 -14.60 -0.31 8.29
C LEU A 199 -15.31 1.03 8.06
N ALA A 200 -15.31 1.93 9.04
CA ALA A 200 -15.89 3.26 8.91
C ALA A 200 -15.17 4.10 7.86
N ILE A 201 -13.83 4.02 7.81
CA ILE A 201 -13.03 4.69 6.78
C ILE A 201 -13.38 4.13 5.40
N LEU A 202 -13.40 2.82 5.25
CA LEU A 202 -13.74 2.16 3.99
C LEU A 202 -15.12 2.60 3.50
N LYS A 203 -16.12 2.51 4.36
CA LYS A 203 -17.50 2.87 4.03
C LYS A 203 -17.62 4.33 3.60
N LYS A 204 -16.97 5.23 4.30
CA LYS A 204 -17.03 6.67 4.01
C LYS A 204 -16.44 7.01 2.65
N TYR A 205 -15.34 6.36 2.26
CA TYR A 205 -14.57 6.74 1.08
C TYR A 205 -14.71 5.79 -0.11
N LEU A 206 -15.65 4.84 -0.07
CA LEU A 206 -15.88 3.90 -1.19
C LEU A 206 -15.87 4.59 -2.56
N PRO A 207 -16.58 5.73 -2.78
CA PRO A 207 -16.57 6.39 -4.10
C PRO A 207 -15.22 6.98 -4.50
N ARG A 208 -14.29 7.11 -3.57
CA ARG A 208 -12.99 7.73 -3.79
C ARG A 208 -11.84 6.73 -3.68
N ILE A 209 -12.12 5.46 -3.43
CA ILE A 209 -11.11 4.40 -3.35
C ILE A 209 -10.93 3.76 -4.72
N ASN A 210 -9.70 3.80 -5.23
CA ASN A 210 -9.36 3.20 -6.52
C ASN A 210 -8.26 2.14 -6.44
N HIS A 211 -7.76 1.86 -5.23
CA HIS A 211 -6.76 0.82 -4.97
C HIS A 211 -6.90 0.34 -3.54
N VAL A 212 -6.74 -0.96 -3.31
CA VAL A 212 -6.92 -1.56 -1.98
C VAL A 212 -5.73 -2.44 -1.65
N HIS A 213 -5.14 -2.22 -0.48
CA HIS A 213 -4.20 -3.14 0.13
C HIS A 213 -4.92 -3.99 1.17
N LEU A 214 -4.85 -5.30 0.99
CA LEU A 214 -5.35 -6.30 1.92
C LEU A 214 -4.20 -6.72 2.83
N LYS A 215 -4.20 -6.21 4.03
CA LYS A 215 -3.16 -6.44 5.03
C LYS A 215 -3.82 -6.80 6.35
N ASP A 216 -3.36 -7.87 6.98
CA ASP A 216 -3.83 -8.31 8.28
C ASP A 216 -2.82 -7.92 9.37
N VAL A 217 -3.23 -8.03 10.61
CA VAL A 217 -2.42 -7.63 11.76
C VAL A 217 -2.45 -8.69 12.86
N ARG A 218 -1.41 -8.69 13.69
CA ARG A 218 -1.31 -9.53 14.89
C ARG A 218 -1.34 -8.64 16.14
N PRO A 219 -2.49 -8.51 16.81
CA PRO A 219 -2.63 -7.65 17.99
C PRO A 219 -1.63 -7.93 19.12
N PRO A 220 -1.25 -9.19 19.43
CA PRO A 220 -0.24 -9.43 20.45
C PRO A 220 1.11 -8.77 20.15
N VAL A 221 1.49 -8.70 18.86
CA VAL A 221 2.73 -8.02 18.44
C VAL A 221 2.57 -6.50 18.58
N ILE A 222 1.41 -5.95 18.21
CA ILE A 222 1.10 -4.53 18.39
C ILE A 222 1.19 -4.16 19.88
N ASP A 223 0.67 -5.00 20.78
CA ASP A 223 0.76 -4.80 22.23
C ASP A 223 2.22 -4.75 22.69
N GLN A 224 3.06 -5.64 22.15
CA GLN A 224 4.50 -5.62 22.42
C GLN A 224 5.16 -4.33 21.90
N VAL A 225 4.83 -3.91 20.70
CA VAL A 225 5.33 -2.66 20.11
C VAL A 225 5.02 -1.47 21.01
N ARG A 226 3.79 -1.42 21.52
CA ARG A 226 3.37 -0.36 22.45
C ARG A 226 4.12 -0.43 23.77
N ARG A 227 4.19 -1.61 24.37
CA ARG A 227 4.81 -1.82 25.67
C ARG A 227 6.31 -1.50 25.64
N ASP A 228 6.99 -1.93 24.59
CA ASP A 228 8.45 -1.85 24.48
C ASP A 228 8.92 -0.61 23.70
N GLY A 229 8.00 0.23 23.22
CA GLY A 229 8.35 1.44 22.45
C GLY A 229 9.09 1.12 21.15
N LEU A 230 8.69 0.09 20.42
CA LEU A 230 9.40 -0.34 19.21
C LEU A 230 9.15 0.61 18.04
N SER A 231 10.16 0.71 17.16
CA SER A 231 10.03 1.39 15.88
C SER A 231 9.09 0.62 14.95
N PHE A 232 8.67 1.28 13.86
CA PHE A 232 7.84 0.63 12.84
C PHE A 232 8.53 -0.62 12.30
N LEU A 233 9.79 -0.50 11.89
CA LEU A 233 10.53 -1.63 11.28
C LEU A 233 10.82 -2.75 12.27
N ASP A 234 11.13 -2.43 13.53
CA ASP A 234 11.28 -3.46 14.56
C ASP A 234 9.97 -4.20 14.80
N GLY A 235 8.85 -3.49 14.79
CA GLY A 235 7.53 -4.10 14.85
C GLY A 235 7.26 -5.03 13.66
N VAL A 236 7.62 -4.61 12.45
CA VAL A 236 7.50 -5.44 11.24
C VAL A 236 8.30 -6.74 11.41
N LYS A 237 9.53 -6.66 11.86
CA LYS A 237 10.38 -7.85 12.11
C LYS A 237 9.75 -8.80 13.13
N LYS A 238 9.03 -8.28 14.11
CA LYS A 238 8.33 -9.07 15.12
C LYS A 238 7.03 -9.69 14.61
N GLY A 239 6.56 -9.30 13.43
CA GLY A 239 5.38 -9.86 12.81
C GLY A 239 4.10 -9.08 13.05
N THR A 240 4.17 -7.75 13.18
CA THR A 240 2.99 -6.89 13.31
C THR A 240 1.98 -7.15 12.20
N PHE A 241 2.45 -7.28 10.96
CA PHE A 241 1.61 -7.52 9.79
C PHE A 241 1.69 -8.96 9.32
N THR A 242 0.61 -9.41 8.71
CA THR A 242 0.53 -10.70 8.04
C THR A 242 -0.46 -10.64 6.89
N VAL A 243 -0.59 -11.72 6.14
CA VAL A 243 -1.52 -11.82 5.01
C VAL A 243 -2.96 -12.03 5.51
N PRO A 244 -3.97 -11.66 4.70
CA PRO A 244 -5.37 -11.98 5.02
C PRO A 244 -5.56 -13.47 5.30
N GLY A 245 -6.30 -13.75 6.37
CA GLY A 245 -6.55 -15.11 6.83
C GLY A 245 -5.58 -15.61 7.90
N ASP A 246 -4.53 -14.85 8.20
CA ASP A 246 -3.51 -15.23 9.17
C ASP A 246 -3.46 -14.29 10.40
N GLY A 247 -4.29 -13.29 10.45
CA GLY A 247 -4.35 -12.32 11.55
C GLY A 247 -5.75 -12.22 12.16
N VAL A 248 -6.04 -11.06 12.75
CA VAL A 248 -7.27 -10.84 13.50
C VAL A 248 -8.43 -10.31 12.64
N ILE A 249 -8.14 -9.72 11.48
CA ILE A 249 -9.16 -9.03 10.69
C ILE A 249 -10.09 -10.06 10.02
N ASP A 250 -11.40 -9.88 10.21
CA ASP A 250 -12.41 -10.54 9.40
C ASP A 250 -12.61 -9.74 8.12
N PHE A 251 -12.16 -10.27 6.99
CA PHE A 251 -12.25 -9.57 5.70
C PHE A 251 -13.62 -9.69 5.02
N ARG A 252 -14.54 -10.51 5.54
CA ARG A 252 -15.87 -10.65 4.94
C ARG A 252 -16.62 -9.32 4.83
N PRO A 253 -16.65 -8.47 5.88
CA PRO A 253 -17.27 -7.15 5.75
C PRO A 253 -16.56 -6.23 4.75
N VAL A 254 -15.24 -6.33 4.65
CA VAL A 254 -14.45 -5.57 3.66
C VAL A 254 -14.87 -5.94 2.24
N PHE A 255 -14.88 -7.24 1.94
CA PHE A 255 -15.26 -7.73 0.62
C PHE A 255 -16.71 -7.41 0.29
N LYS A 256 -17.62 -7.51 1.28
CA LYS A 256 -19.02 -7.18 1.10
C LYS A 256 -19.23 -5.71 0.74
N LEU A 257 -18.57 -4.81 1.47
CA LEU A 257 -18.67 -3.37 1.18
C LEU A 257 -18.17 -3.02 -0.22
N LEU A 258 -17.05 -3.60 -0.62
CA LEU A 258 -16.47 -3.39 -1.96
C LEU A 258 -17.38 -3.95 -3.05
N ASP A 259 -17.91 -5.15 -2.86
CA ASP A 259 -18.79 -5.81 -3.84
C ASP A 259 -20.12 -5.08 -3.98
N ASP A 260 -20.77 -4.74 -2.86
CA ASP A 260 -22.05 -4.02 -2.86
C ASP A 260 -21.93 -2.64 -3.52
N PHE A 261 -20.81 -1.97 -3.35
CA PHE A 261 -20.55 -0.69 -4.02
C PHE A 261 -20.25 -0.85 -5.51
N GLY A 262 -19.78 -2.03 -5.93
CA GLY A 262 -19.35 -2.27 -7.31
C GLY A 262 -17.91 -1.80 -7.56
N TYR A 263 -17.05 -1.96 -6.57
CA TYR A 263 -15.61 -1.61 -6.70
C TYR A 263 -14.99 -2.27 -7.92
N LYS A 264 -14.24 -1.47 -8.67
CA LYS A 264 -13.51 -1.93 -9.87
C LYS A 264 -12.04 -1.59 -9.69
N GLY A 265 -11.17 -2.58 -9.85
CA GLY A 265 -9.73 -2.37 -9.74
C GLY A 265 -9.03 -3.51 -9.03
N TRP A 266 -7.88 -3.21 -8.49
CA TRP A 266 -7.01 -4.19 -7.84
C TRP A 266 -7.26 -4.25 -6.35
N MET A 267 -7.26 -5.47 -5.81
CA MET A 267 -7.01 -5.74 -4.40
C MET A 267 -5.66 -6.41 -4.29
N VAL A 268 -4.76 -5.82 -3.52
CA VAL A 268 -3.37 -6.23 -3.43
C VAL A 268 -3.08 -6.78 -2.04
N VAL A 269 -2.70 -8.05 -1.97
CA VAL A 269 -2.18 -8.62 -0.72
C VAL A 269 -0.81 -7.99 -0.46
N GLU A 270 -0.68 -7.33 0.68
CA GLU A 270 0.59 -6.73 1.09
C GLU A 270 0.84 -7.03 2.57
N ALA A 271 1.96 -7.68 2.86
CA ALA A 271 2.36 -7.95 4.24
C ALA A 271 3.88 -7.81 4.35
N GLU A 272 4.30 -6.79 5.10
CA GLU A 272 5.70 -6.60 5.44
C GLU A 272 6.07 -7.61 6.52
N GLN A 273 6.83 -8.63 6.16
CA GLN A 273 7.26 -9.68 7.08
C GLN A 273 8.72 -10.04 6.83
N ASP A 274 9.35 -10.66 7.83
CA ASP A 274 10.65 -11.29 7.66
C ASP A 274 10.46 -12.62 6.91
N PRO A 275 10.94 -12.76 5.67
CA PRO A 275 10.75 -13.99 4.89
C PRO A 275 11.43 -15.22 5.48
N ALA A 276 12.37 -15.04 6.40
CA ALA A 276 12.97 -16.16 7.13
C ALA A 276 12.00 -16.75 8.17
N LEU A 277 11.05 -15.94 8.66
CA LEU A 277 10.06 -16.35 9.65
C LEU A 277 8.70 -16.66 9.01
N ALA A 278 8.40 -16.01 7.89
CA ALA A 278 7.15 -16.16 7.16
C ALA A 278 7.49 -16.45 5.69
N ASN A 279 7.52 -17.73 5.31
CA ASN A 279 7.86 -18.12 3.94
C ASN A 279 6.93 -17.43 2.94
N PRO A 280 7.45 -16.60 2.03
CA PRO A 280 6.62 -15.77 1.18
C PRO A 280 5.66 -16.55 0.29
N PHE A 281 6.11 -17.66 -0.28
CA PHE A 281 5.25 -18.48 -1.14
C PHE A 281 4.13 -19.15 -0.36
N GLU A 282 4.44 -19.74 0.78
CA GLU A 282 3.42 -20.37 1.64
C GLU A 282 2.37 -19.37 2.11
N TYR A 283 2.81 -18.17 2.51
CA TYR A 283 1.89 -17.11 2.92
C TYR A 283 1.06 -16.57 1.75
N ALA A 284 1.65 -16.45 0.56
CA ALA A 284 0.93 -16.06 -0.65
C ALA A 284 -0.19 -17.07 -0.99
N VAL A 285 0.11 -18.36 -0.93
CA VAL A 285 -0.87 -19.45 -1.15
C VAL A 285 -1.97 -19.38 -0.10
N LYS A 286 -1.61 -19.19 1.16
CA LYS A 286 -2.56 -19.07 2.27
C LYS A 286 -3.52 -17.90 2.08
N ALA A 287 -2.99 -16.74 1.72
CA ALA A 287 -3.79 -15.55 1.43
C ALA A 287 -4.75 -15.78 0.26
N ARG A 288 -4.23 -16.35 -0.83
CA ARG A 288 -5.04 -16.60 -2.03
C ARG A 288 -6.20 -17.55 -1.76
N LYS A 289 -5.93 -18.61 -0.99
CA LYS A 289 -6.95 -19.57 -0.58
C LYS A 289 -8.03 -18.90 0.27
N TYR A 290 -7.63 -18.11 1.27
CA TYR A 290 -8.54 -17.39 2.14
C TYR A 290 -9.46 -16.45 1.35
N ILE A 291 -8.91 -15.71 0.40
CA ILE A 291 -9.69 -14.78 -0.44
C ILE A 291 -10.71 -15.55 -1.28
N ARG A 292 -10.31 -16.68 -1.86
CA ARG A 292 -11.23 -17.53 -2.65
C ARG A 292 -12.37 -18.02 -1.79
N GLU A 293 -12.10 -18.54 -0.61
CA GLU A 293 -13.11 -19.09 0.30
C GLU A 293 -14.02 -17.99 0.88
N THR A 294 -13.51 -16.79 1.08
CA THR A 294 -14.21 -15.71 1.77
C THR A 294 -14.94 -14.75 0.83
N ALA A 295 -14.33 -14.43 -0.32
CA ALA A 295 -14.88 -13.52 -1.31
C ALA A 295 -15.44 -14.21 -2.55
N GLY A 296 -15.04 -15.44 -2.81
CA GLY A 296 -15.50 -16.19 -4.00
C GLY A 296 -14.88 -15.69 -5.32
N ILE A 297 -13.68 -15.17 -5.25
CA ILE A 297 -12.97 -14.66 -6.43
C ILE A 297 -11.59 -15.28 -6.59
#